data_91576f39c528f27a392f9627c25e7369
#
_entry.id   91576f39c528f27a392f9627c25e7369
#
_cell.length_a   1.000
_cell.length_b   1.000
_cell.length_c   1.000
_cell.angle_alpha   90.00
_cell.angle_beta   90.00
_cell.angle_gamma   90.00
#
_symmetry.space_group_name_H-M   'P 1'
#
loop_
_entity.id
_entity.type
_entity.pdbx_description
1 polymer ?
#
loop_
_entity_poly.entity_id
_entity_poly.type
_entity_poly.pdbx_seq_one_letter_code
_entity_poly.pdbx_strand_id
1 'polypeptide(L)'
;MKAGNRRNSEERRNDNRRKGARRENNRGIIDRRGVMDRRSHQRRQEDKEEKIVQDLERIFDDQIEGRNAVLELLESDKDINKIYITKGELKGSINKIVAIANEKKVIIVQKDKKQMDMMAQTENYQGVIAVVPPYEYADVEDILDVAKERNEDPFILILDGIEDTHNLGAIIRTAETAGVHGIIIPKRRAAQVNSTVSKVASGALQYMKIARVNNISDTISKLKDNGVWVCGTAIDAEKYYYDQSLTGPLAIVIGNEGKGISELVKRNCDFLVKIPMKGKVTSLNASVSTGIVVYEAVKQRN
;
A
#
# COMPACT_ATOMS: atom_id res chain seq x y z
N MET A 1 -6.48 -60.22 -67.93
CA MET A 1 -5.47 -59.30 -67.38
C MET A 1 -5.90 -57.87 -67.67
N LYS A 2 -6.65 -57.22 -66.79
CA LYS A 2 -6.85 -55.74 -66.69
C LYS A 2 -7.79 -55.43 -65.53
N ALA A 3 -7.30 -55.50 -64.26
CA ALA A 3 -8.09 -55.11 -63.10
C ALA A 3 -7.20 -54.49 -61.98
N GLY A 4 -5.96 -54.10 -62.27
CA GLY A 4 -4.98 -53.68 -61.23
C GLY A 4 -4.70 -52.17 -61.12
N ASN A 5 -5.24 -51.29 -61.98
CA ASN A 5 -4.71 -49.93 -62.10
C ASN A 5 -5.70 -48.80 -61.69
N ARG A 6 -6.90 -49.12 -61.21
CA ARG A 6 -7.88 -48.09 -60.82
C ARG A 6 -7.92 -47.82 -59.30
N ARG A 7 -7.43 -48.69 -58.42
CA ARG A 7 -7.41 -48.47 -56.97
C ARG A 7 -6.29 -47.54 -56.53
N ASN A 8 -5.19 -47.44 -57.22
CA ASN A 8 -4.03 -46.64 -56.82
C ASN A 8 -4.18 -45.15 -57.13
N SER A 9 -5.15 -44.75 -57.99
CA SER A 9 -5.38 -43.33 -58.32
C SER A 9 -6.36 -42.64 -57.34
N GLU A 10 -7.28 -43.39 -56.74
CA GLU A 10 -8.23 -42.83 -55.77
C GLU A 10 -7.59 -42.63 -54.37
N GLU A 11 -6.74 -43.55 -53.94
CA GLU A 11 -6.00 -43.39 -52.67
C GLU A 11 -5.05 -42.20 -52.70
N ARG A 12 -4.36 -41.92 -53.81
CA ARG A 12 -3.49 -40.73 -53.95
C ARG A 12 -4.27 -39.41 -53.99
N ARG A 13 -5.50 -39.39 -54.48
CA ARG A 13 -6.36 -38.20 -54.49
C ARG A 13 -6.94 -37.89 -53.10
N ASN A 14 -7.23 -38.91 -52.30
CA ASN A 14 -7.72 -38.72 -50.91
C ASN A 14 -6.61 -38.28 -49.93
N ASP A 15 -5.38 -38.72 -50.14
CA ASP A 15 -4.25 -38.34 -49.32
C ASP A 15 -3.81 -36.87 -49.53
N ASN A 16 -3.92 -36.38 -50.80
CA ASN A 16 -3.68 -34.98 -51.11
C ASN A 16 -4.77 -34.02 -50.57
N ARG A 17 -6.04 -34.45 -50.52
CA ARG A 17 -7.11 -33.66 -49.91
C ARG A 17 -6.95 -33.55 -48.38
N ARG A 18 -6.52 -34.61 -47.71
CA ARG A 18 -6.25 -34.59 -46.26
C ARG A 18 -5.03 -33.76 -45.90
N LYS A 19 -4.02 -33.69 -46.73
CA LYS A 19 -2.83 -32.83 -46.51
C LYS A 19 -3.10 -31.33 -46.77
N GLY A 20 -3.99 -31.00 -47.74
CA GLY A 20 -4.45 -29.64 -47.98
C GLY A 20 -5.29 -29.09 -46.83
N ALA A 21 -6.27 -29.83 -46.33
CA ALA A 21 -7.12 -29.44 -45.22
C ALA A 21 -6.39 -29.30 -43.88
N ARG A 22 -5.32 -30.11 -43.67
CA ARG A 22 -4.45 -29.93 -42.47
C ARG A 22 -3.55 -28.70 -42.55
N ARG A 23 -3.15 -28.26 -43.74
CA ARG A 23 -2.33 -27.04 -43.90
C ARG A 23 -3.15 -25.77 -43.75
N GLU A 24 -4.40 -25.74 -44.19
CA GLU A 24 -5.29 -24.57 -43.99
C GLU A 24 -5.72 -24.40 -42.53
N ASN A 25 -6.03 -25.50 -41.84
CA ASN A 25 -6.37 -25.42 -40.40
C ASN A 25 -5.19 -25.00 -39.51
N ASN A 26 -3.94 -25.31 -39.91
CA ASN A 26 -2.77 -24.89 -39.14
C ASN A 26 -2.40 -23.42 -39.36
N ARG A 27 -2.71 -22.83 -40.54
CA ARG A 27 -2.49 -21.38 -40.77
C ARG A 27 -3.50 -20.53 -39.99
N GLY A 28 -4.75 -20.95 -39.91
CA GLY A 28 -5.79 -20.22 -39.14
C GLY A 28 -5.57 -20.22 -37.63
N ILE A 29 -4.93 -21.27 -37.08
CA ILE A 29 -4.64 -21.39 -35.66
C ILE A 29 -3.40 -20.52 -35.29
N ILE A 30 -2.43 -20.39 -36.16
CA ILE A 30 -1.24 -19.54 -35.93
C ILE A 30 -1.63 -18.06 -35.98
N ASP A 31 -2.49 -17.65 -36.89
CA ASP A 31 -2.95 -16.25 -36.96
C ASP A 31 -3.82 -15.84 -35.76
N ARG A 32 -4.70 -16.72 -35.28
CA ARG A 32 -5.54 -16.41 -34.10
C ARG A 32 -4.73 -16.30 -32.80
N ARG A 33 -3.69 -17.08 -32.60
CA ARG A 33 -2.81 -16.97 -31.44
C ARG A 33 -1.93 -15.73 -31.50
N GLY A 34 -1.40 -15.38 -32.66
CA GLY A 34 -0.60 -14.17 -32.87
C GLY A 34 -1.42 -12.88 -32.65
N VAL A 35 -2.69 -12.87 -33.03
CA VAL A 35 -3.59 -11.72 -32.81
C VAL A 35 -4.03 -11.64 -31.34
N MET A 36 -4.28 -12.77 -30.66
CA MET A 36 -4.57 -12.78 -29.22
C MET A 36 -3.37 -12.31 -28.38
N ASP A 37 -2.17 -12.68 -28.75
CA ASP A 37 -0.96 -12.31 -28.02
C ASP A 37 -0.66 -10.81 -28.15
N ARG A 38 -0.86 -10.21 -29.31
CA ARG A 38 -0.72 -8.77 -29.51
C ARG A 38 -1.75 -7.95 -28.71
N ARG A 39 -3.01 -8.38 -28.68
CA ARG A 39 -4.07 -7.70 -27.91
C ARG A 39 -3.86 -7.82 -26.40
N SER A 40 -3.37 -8.94 -25.92
CA SER A 40 -3.05 -9.11 -24.49
C SER A 40 -1.80 -8.32 -24.08
N HIS A 41 -0.82 -8.16 -24.99
CA HIS A 41 0.35 -7.30 -24.77
C HIS A 41 -0.04 -5.82 -24.77
N GLN A 42 -0.92 -5.41 -25.67
CA GLN A 42 -1.39 -4.04 -25.78
C GLN A 42 -2.23 -3.63 -24.57
N ARG A 43 -3.17 -4.48 -24.13
CA ARG A 43 -3.92 -4.26 -22.86
C ARG A 43 -3.00 -4.17 -21.64
N ARG A 44 -1.99 -5.04 -21.52
CA ARG A 44 -1.02 -4.97 -20.44
C ARG A 44 -0.13 -3.71 -20.48
N GLN A 45 0.08 -3.14 -21.64
CA GLN A 45 0.77 -1.85 -21.78
C GLN A 45 -0.16 -0.69 -21.43
N GLU A 46 -1.40 -0.72 -21.91
CA GLU A 46 -2.44 0.26 -21.57
C GLU A 46 -2.73 0.26 -20.06
N ASP A 47 -2.91 -0.91 -19.43
CA ASP A 47 -3.09 -1.06 -17.97
C ASP A 47 -1.87 -0.53 -17.18
N LYS A 48 -0.65 -0.70 -17.72
CA LYS A 48 0.57 -0.15 -17.11
C LYS A 48 0.67 1.35 -17.27
N GLU A 49 0.27 1.88 -18.42
CA GLU A 49 0.26 3.31 -18.70
C GLU A 49 -0.84 4.01 -17.88
N GLU A 50 -2.04 3.45 -17.79
CA GLU A 50 -3.10 3.97 -16.91
C GLU A 50 -2.69 3.95 -15.44
N LYS A 51 -2.02 2.88 -14.98
CA LYS A 51 -1.52 2.81 -13.62
C LYS A 51 -0.41 3.82 -13.35
N ILE A 52 0.46 4.07 -14.35
CA ILE A 52 1.49 5.10 -14.27
C ILE A 52 0.84 6.49 -14.22
N VAL A 53 -0.18 6.75 -15.03
CA VAL A 53 -0.92 8.04 -15.02
C VAL A 53 -1.63 8.24 -13.67
N GLN A 54 -2.30 7.21 -13.14
CA GLN A 54 -2.93 7.28 -11.81
C GLN A 54 -1.91 7.47 -10.68
N ASP A 55 -0.74 6.84 -10.79
CA ASP A 55 0.35 7.06 -9.83
C ASP A 55 0.97 8.45 -9.98
N LEU A 56 0.94 9.05 -11.17
CA LEU A 56 1.42 10.41 -11.44
C LEU A 56 0.45 11.47 -10.93
N GLU A 57 -0.85 11.34 -11.14
CA GLU A 57 -1.86 12.26 -10.59
C GLU A 57 -1.84 12.33 -9.06
N ARG A 58 -1.33 11.28 -8.39
CA ARG A 58 -1.15 11.23 -6.92
C ARG A 58 0.10 11.95 -6.40
N ILE A 59 1.03 12.31 -7.29
CA ILE A 59 2.33 12.86 -6.91
C ILE A 59 2.35 14.40 -6.95
N PHE A 60 1.42 15.02 -7.67
CA PHE A 60 1.54 16.43 -8.05
C PHE A 60 1.44 17.48 -6.92
N ASP A 61 0.91 17.15 -5.74
CA ASP A 61 0.66 18.18 -4.72
C ASP A 61 1.86 18.45 -3.78
N ASP A 62 2.88 17.53 -3.72
CA ASP A 62 3.91 17.59 -2.69
C ASP A 62 5.31 17.22 -3.23
N GLN A 63 5.71 17.80 -4.37
CA GLN A 63 7.02 17.57 -4.97
C GLN A 63 7.98 18.73 -4.70
N ILE A 64 9.22 18.36 -4.36
CA ILE A 64 10.35 19.28 -4.34
C ILE A 64 11.37 18.80 -5.36
N GLU A 65 11.69 19.66 -6.33
CA GLU A 65 12.51 19.33 -7.49
C GLU A 65 13.83 20.08 -7.49
N GLY A 66 14.86 19.43 -8.04
CA GLY A 66 16.19 19.99 -8.18
C GLY A 66 17.12 19.66 -7.02
N ARG A 67 18.42 19.57 -7.34
CA ARG A 67 19.44 19.03 -6.43
C ARG A 67 19.61 19.84 -5.15
N ASN A 68 19.62 21.15 -5.27
CA ASN A 68 19.82 22.03 -4.11
C ASN A 68 18.62 22.01 -3.18
N ALA A 69 17.39 22.09 -3.73
CA ALA A 69 16.17 22.05 -2.95
C ALA A 69 15.99 20.71 -2.22
N VAL A 70 16.34 19.59 -2.87
CA VAL A 70 16.29 18.26 -2.25
C VAL A 70 17.38 18.08 -1.20
N LEU A 71 18.57 18.70 -1.37
CA LEU A 71 19.61 18.71 -0.33
C LEU A 71 19.16 19.50 0.89
N GLU A 72 18.64 20.71 0.70
CA GLU A 72 18.09 21.55 1.77
C GLU A 72 16.95 20.84 2.52
N LEU A 73 16.05 20.17 1.77
CA LEU A 73 15.02 19.35 2.36
C LEU A 73 15.59 18.20 3.21
N LEU A 74 16.63 17.52 2.72
CA LEU A 74 17.30 16.44 3.46
C LEU A 74 18.05 16.95 4.70
N GLU A 75 18.50 18.17 4.71
CA GLU A 75 19.17 18.82 5.85
C GLU A 75 18.15 19.40 6.86
N SER A 76 16.87 19.54 6.47
CA SER A 76 15.76 19.95 7.36
C SER A 76 15.18 18.76 8.14
N ASP A 77 14.33 19.08 9.13
CA ASP A 77 13.58 18.08 9.91
C ASP A 77 12.28 17.60 9.23
N LYS A 78 12.02 18.09 8.01
CA LYS A 78 10.80 17.70 7.27
C LYS A 78 10.84 16.24 6.83
N ASP A 79 9.70 15.59 6.94
CA ASP A 79 9.52 14.22 6.47
C ASP A 79 9.60 14.13 4.93
N ILE A 80 10.23 13.06 4.47
CA ILE A 80 10.34 12.75 3.04
C ILE A 80 9.77 11.35 2.80
N ASN A 81 8.74 11.25 1.97
CA ASN A 81 8.13 9.96 1.64
C ASN A 81 9.06 9.09 0.78
N LYS A 82 9.64 9.69 -0.27
CA LYS A 82 10.58 9.04 -1.17
C LYS A 82 11.33 10.06 -2.04
N ILE A 83 12.44 9.63 -2.58
CA ILE A 83 13.21 10.41 -3.56
C ILE A 83 13.33 9.60 -4.85
N TYR A 84 12.95 10.21 -5.97
CA TYR A 84 13.17 9.67 -7.30
C TYR A 84 14.46 10.23 -7.86
N ILE A 85 15.29 9.36 -8.47
CA ILE A 85 16.56 9.71 -9.10
C ILE A 85 16.61 9.11 -10.51
N THR A 86 17.10 9.89 -11.46
CA THR A 86 17.30 9.41 -12.83
C THR A 86 18.38 8.33 -12.86
N LYS A 87 18.12 7.20 -13.53
CA LYS A 87 19.09 6.12 -13.71
C LYS A 87 20.34 6.62 -14.41
N GLY A 88 21.52 6.26 -13.90
CA GLY A 88 22.82 6.60 -14.50
C GLY A 88 23.37 7.98 -14.14
N GLU A 89 22.61 8.85 -13.48
CA GLU A 89 23.05 10.19 -13.06
C GLU A 89 23.64 10.25 -11.65
N LEU A 90 24.34 9.22 -11.22
CA LEU A 90 25.03 9.18 -9.91
C LEU A 90 26.34 9.99 -9.93
N LYS A 91 26.28 11.30 -10.25
CA LYS A 91 27.46 12.19 -10.29
C LYS A 91 27.22 13.47 -9.49
N GLY A 92 28.26 13.97 -8.85
CA GLY A 92 28.24 15.26 -8.12
C GLY A 92 27.32 15.23 -6.91
N SER A 93 26.45 16.24 -6.77
CA SER A 93 25.55 16.43 -5.62
C SER A 93 24.52 15.31 -5.45
N ILE A 94 24.22 14.50 -6.49
CA ILE A 94 23.33 13.34 -6.35
C ILE A 94 23.93 12.28 -5.42
N ASN A 95 25.24 12.08 -5.43
CA ASN A 95 25.88 11.15 -4.49
C ASN A 95 25.70 11.61 -3.03
N LYS A 96 25.77 12.94 -2.77
CA LYS A 96 25.50 13.50 -1.45
C LYS A 96 24.04 13.26 -1.05
N ILE A 97 23.10 13.49 -1.96
CA ILE A 97 21.65 13.20 -1.75
C ILE A 97 21.45 11.74 -1.38
N VAL A 98 22.05 10.81 -2.13
CA VAL A 98 21.92 9.36 -1.88
C VAL A 98 22.51 8.99 -0.52
N ALA A 99 23.66 9.54 -0.15
CA ALA A 99 24.31 9.26 1.13
C ALA A 99 23.42 9.71 2.31
N ILE A 100 22.96 10.97 2.32
CA ILE A 100 22.09 11.50 3.37
C ILE A 100 20.74 10.77 3.41
N ALA A 101 20.15 10.49 2.24
CA ALA A 101 18.87 9.77 2.17
C ALA A 101 18.99 8.35 2.75
N ASN A 102 20.11 7.66 2.52
CA ASN A 102 20.36 6.34 3.11
C ASN A 102 20.55 6.42 4.63
N GLU A 103 21.29 7.41 5.13
CA GLU A 103 21.47 7.68 6.56
C GLU A 103 20.12 7.92 7.24
N LYS A 104 19.29 8.79 6.65
CA LYS A 104 17.92 9.11 7.14
C LYS A 104 16.90 8.00 6.81
N LYS A 105 17.31 6.89 6.17
CA LYS A 105 16.44 5.76 5.77
C LYS A 105 15.29 6.17 4.85
N VAL A 106 15.47 7.22 4.05
CA VAL A 106 14.51 7.65 3.04
C VAL A 106 14.52 6.65 1.86
N ILE A 107 13.34 6.37 1.31
CA ILE A 107 13.20 5.44 0.18
C ILE A 107 13.73 6.12 -1.10
N ILE A 108 14.70 5.50 -1.78
CA ILE A 108 15.21 5.95 -3.07
C ILE A 108 14.69 5.03 -4.17
N VAL A 109 14.10 5.62 -5.21
CA VAL A 109 13.58 4.91 -6.39
C VAL A 109 14.27 5.44 -7.64
N GLN A 110 14.93 4.55 -8.39
CA GLN A 110 15.54 4.92 -9.67
C GLN A 110 14.51 4.81 -10.80
N LYS A 111 14.37 5.86 -11.59
CA LYS A 111 13.51 5.95 -12.78
C LYS A 111 14.34 6.27 -14.01
N ASP A 112 13.90 5.85 -15.19
CA ASP A 112 14.51 6.32 -16.44
C ASP A 112 14.13 7.79 -16.70
N LYS A 113 14.90 8.43 -17.61
CA LYS A 113 14.71 9.86 -17.90
C LYS A 113 13.30 10.18 -18.38
N LYS A 114 12.72 9.33 -19.24
CA LYS A 114 11.36 9.53 -19.77
C LYS A 114 10.31 9.51 -18.63
N GLN A 115 10.46 8.61 -17.69
CA GLN A 115 9.57 8.55 -16.52
C GLN A 115 9.74 9.76 -15.60
N MET A 116 10.98 10.24 -15.42
CA MET A 116 11.24 11.45 -14.63
C MET A 116 10.66 12.70 -15.31
N ASP A 117 10.85 12.84 -16.65
CA ASP A 117 10.28 13.95 -17.42
C ASP A 117 8.73 14.01 -17.33
N MET A 118 8.07 12.84 -17.26
CA MET A 118 6.60 12.76 -17.06
C MET A 118 6.16 13.11 -15.65
N MET A 119 7.02 12.94 -14.65
CA MET A 119 6.73 13.24 -13.24
C MET A 119 7.05 14.68 -12.86
N ALA A 120 8.02 15.30 -13.56
CA ALA A 120 8.48 16.63 -13.23
C ALA A 120 7.42 17.69 -13.49
N GLN A 121 7.27 18.64 -12.55
CA GLN A 121 6.45 19.85 -12.69
C GLN A 121 7.24 20.96 -13.34
N THR A 122 8.58 20.91 -13.25
CA THR A 122 9.48 21.91 -13.83
C THR A 122 10.42 21.29 -14.86
N GLU A 123 10.86 22.07 -15.84
CA GLU A 123 11.83 21.63 -16.84
C GLU A 123 13.24 21.38 -16.22
N ASN A 124 13.49 21.91 -15.01
CA ASN A 124 14.82 21.90 -14.39
C ASN A 124 14.88 21.08 -13.09
N TYR A 125 14.28 19.88 -13.07
CA TYR A 125 14.33 18.97 -11.92
C TYR A 125 15.72 18.34 -11.66
N GLN A 126 16.69 18.54 -12.56
CA GLN A 126 18.11 18.16 -12.41
C GLN A 126 18.33 16.67 -12.05
N GLY A 127 17.44 15.79 -12.51
CA GLY A 127 17.52 14.35 -12.29
C GLY A 127 17.11 13.88 -10.89
N VAL A 128 16.49 14.74 -10.07
CA VAL A 128 16.02 14.38 -8.73
C VAL A 128 14.70 15.07 -8.40
N ILE A 129 13.78 14.29 -7.81
CA ILE A 129 12.47 14.73 -7.34
C ILE A 129 12.22 14.08 -5.96
N ALA A 130 12.00 14.88 -4.93
CA ALA A 130 11.58 14.42 -3.62
C ALA A 130 10.07 14.58 -3.49
N VAL A 131 9.40 13.59 -2.89
CA VAL A 131 7.98 13.64 -2.54
C VAL A 131 7.90 13.78 -1.03
N VAL A 132 7.29 14.88 -0.59
CA VAL A 132 7.05 15.17 0.82
C VAL A 132 5.59 14.86 1.18
N PRO A 133 5.29 14.52 2.44
CA PRO A 133 3.90 14.35 2.83
C PRO A 133 3.20 15.72 2.94
N PRO A 134 1.92 15.81 2.55
CA PRO A 134 1.09 17.01 2.82
C PRO A 134 0.72 17.13 4.30
N TYR A 135 1.28 16.27 5.13
CA TYR A 135 0.98 16.13 6.56
C TYR A 135 2.27 15.99 7.36
N GLU A 136 2.39 16.74 8.43
CA GLU A 136 3.48 16.64 9.38
C GLU A 136 3.22 15.49 10.35
N TYR A 137 4.04 14.42 10.25
CA TYR A 137 3.91 13.27 11.12
C TYR A 137 4.39 13.58 12.53
N ALA A 138 3.65 13.07 13.50
CA ALA A 138 3.95 13.13 14.91
C ALA A 138 4.92 12.01 15.33
N ASP A 139 5.50 12.11 16.52
CA ASP A 139 6.13 10.99 17.19
C ASP A 139 5.11 10.19 18.01
N VAL A 140 5.48 8.99 18.45
CA VAL A 140 4.59 8.13 19.26
C VAL A 140 4.33 8.78 20.62
N GLU A 141 5.32 9.45 21.15
CA GLU A 141 5.28 10.19 22.39
C GLU A 141 4.22 11.32 22.33
N ASP A 142 4.11 12.03 21.21
CA ASP A 142 3.08 13.06 21.00
C ASP A 142 1.66 12.50 21.12
N ILE A 143 1.45 11.26 20.67
CA ILE A 143 0.14 10.58 20.80
C ILE A 143 -0.20 10.29 22.27
N LEU A 144 0.80 9.86 23.05
CA LEU A 144 0.64 9.63 24.48
C LEU A 144 0.39 10.94 25.23
N ASP A 145 1.03 12.02 24.81
CA ASP A 145 0.86 13.33 25.42
C ASP A 145 -0.55 13.89 25.16
N VAL A 146 -1.15 13.65 23.99
CA VAL A 146 -2.56 14.00 23.75
C VAL A 146 -3.49 13.33 24.79
N ALA A 147 -3.26 12.06 25.12
CA ALA A 147 -4.07 11.38 26.14
C ALA A 147 -3.88 12.00 27.53
N LYS A 148 -2.63 12.33 27.90
CA LYS A 148 -2.32 13.01 29.17
C LYS A 148 -2.99 14.39 29.25
N GLU A 149 -2.90 15.19 28.19
CA GLU A 149 -3.50 16.52 28.10
C GLU A 149 -5.02 16.48 28.29
N ARG A 150 -5.67 15.41 27.75
CA ARG A 150 -7.10 15.18 27.91
C ARG A 150 -7.47 14.53 29.25
N ASN A 151 -6.47 14.11 30.05
CA ASN A 151 -6.66 13.33 31.27
C ASN A 151 -7.46 12.04 31.02
N GLU A 152 -7.16 11.37 29.93
CA GLU A 152 -7.80 10.15 29.46
C GLU A 152 -6.80 8.99 29.37
N ASP A 153 -7.28 7.75 29.47
CA ASP A 153 -6.48 6.57 29.17
C ASP A 153 -6.10 6.53 27.68
N PRO A 154 -4.85 6.29 27.31
CA PRO A 154 -4.45 6.18 25.92
C PRO A 154 -5.33 5.25 25.10
N PHE A 155 -5.83 5.74 23.98
CA PHE A 155 -6.61 4.98 22.98
C PHE A 155 -5.98 5.18 21.60
N ILE A 156 -5.30 4.16 21.09
CA ILE A 156 -4.38 4.26 19.95
C ILE A 156 -4.77 3.22 18.89
N LEU A 157 -4.63 3.56 17.61
CA LEU A 157 -4.69 2.59 16.52
C LEU A 157 -3.29 2.33 15.96
N ILE A 158 -3.00 1.06 15.65
CA ILE A 158 -1.80 0.63 14.95
C ILE A 158 -2.25 -0.07 13.67
N LEU A 159 -1.77 0.40 12.52
CA LEU A 159 -2.15 -0.14 11.21
C LEU A 159 -0.99 -0.95 10.63
N ASP A 160 -1.14 -2.28 10.56
CA ASP A 160 -0.11 -3.18 10.05
C ASP A 160 -0.40 -3.54 8.59
N GLY A 161 0.23 -2.80 7.65
CA GLY A 161 0.18 -3.11 6.22
C GLY A 161 -1.11 -2.67 5.50
N ILE A 162 -1.76 -1.62 5.96
CA ILE A 162 -2.86 -0.98 5.21
C ILE A 162 -2.25 -0.21 4.03
N GLU A 163 -2.43 -0.70 2.81
CA GLU A 163 -1.82 -0.14 1.59
C GLU A 163 -2.76 0.76 0.79
N ASP A 164 -4.06 0.63 0.97
CA ASP A 164 -5.07 1.45 0.28
C ASP A 164 -5.25 2.81 0.98
N THR A 165 -5.09 3.89 0.21
CA THR A 165 -5.25 5.28 0.68
C THR A 165 -6.68 5.63 1.06
N HIS A 166 -7.69 5.01 0.41
CA HIS A 166 -9.09 5.19 0.80
C HIS A 166 -9.38 4.56 2.15
N ASN A 167 -8.84 3.36 2.41
CA ASN A 167 -8.95 2.73 3.72
C ASN A 167 -8.27 3.57 4.80
N LEU A 168 -7.05 4.05 4.55
CA LEU A 168 -6.35 4.90 5.51
C LEU A 168 -7.17 6.17 5.82
N GLY A 169 -7.68 6.86 4.81
CA GLY A 169 -8.51 8.06 4.99
C GLY A 169 -9.80 7.78 5.78
N ALA A 170 -10.49 6.67 5.48
CA ALA A 170 -11.69 6.26 6.19
C ALA A 170 -11.40 5.87 7.66
N ILE A 171 -10.26 5.18 7.91
CA ILE A 171 -9.81 4.84 9.27
C ILE A 171 -9.50 6.10 10.06
N ILE A 172 -8.78 7.06 9.49
CA ILE A 172 -8.47 8.34 10.15
C ILE A 172 -9.75 9.07 10.57
N ARG A 173 -10.74 9.14 9.68
CA ARG A 173 -12.03 9.75 9.99
C ARG A 173 -12.76 9.01 11.11
N THR A 174 -12.80 7.70 11.05
CA THR A 174 -13.43 6.85 12.10
C THR A 174 -12.72 7.01 13.44
N ALA A 175 -11.40 7.03 13.44
CA ALA A 175 -10.58 7.17 14.64
C ALA A 175 -10.81 8.52 15.32
N GLU A 176 -10.85 9.61 14.54
CA GLU A 176 -11.10 10.95 15.06
C GLU A 176 -12.49 11.04 15.70
N THR A 177 -13.54 10.59 14.98
CA THR A 177 -14.92 10.62 15.51
C THR A 177 -15.14 9.71 16.72
N ALA A 178 -14.28 8.71 16.91
CA ALA A 178 -14.29 7.79 18.06
C ALA A 178 -13.45 8.27 19.25
N GLY A 179 -12.77 9.42 19.14
CA GLY A 179 -11.92 9.96 20.20
C GLY A 179 -10.58 9.23 20.38
N VAL A 180 -10.10 8.54 19.33
CA VAL A 180 -8.77 7.93 19.32
C VAL A 180 -7.70 9.05 19.39
N HIS A 181 -6.68 8.88 20.22
CA HIS A 181 -5.65 9.89 20.46
C HIS A 181 -4.64 9.99 19.32
N GLY A 182 -4.41 8.90 18.61
CA GLY A 182 -3.53 8.89 17.44
C GLY A 182 -3.46 7.55 16.72
N ILE A 183 -2.84 7.59 15.54
CA ILE A 183 -2.68 6.44 14.65
C ILE A 183 -1.20 6.21 14.39
N ILE A 184 -0.76 4.96 14.44
CA ILE A 184 0.61 4.55 14.14
C ILE A 184 0.62 3.77 12.84
N ILE A 185 1.43 4.19 11.87
CA ILE A 185 1.62 3.53 10.58
C ILE A 185 3.09 3.20 10.33
N PRO A 186 3.42 2.13 9.57
CA PRO A 186 4.80 1.86 9.20
C PRO A 186 5.26 2.78 8.07
N LYS A 187 6.56 3.12 8.04
CA LYS A 187 7.19 3.89 6.95
C LYS A 187 7.20 3.16 5.61
N ARG A 188 7.09 1.84 5.60
CA ARG A 188 7.18 1.00 4.40
C ARG A 188 6.01 0.04 4.34
N ARG A 189 5.60 -0.34 3.11
CA ARG A 189 4.52 -1.32 2.86
C ARG A 189 3.20 -0.90 3.52
N ALA A 190 2.92 0.40 3.47
CA ALA A 190 1.66 0.97 3.94
C ALA A 190 1.35 2.26 3.16
N ALA A 191 0.10 2.60 3.08
CA ALA A 191 -0.35 3.90 2.59
C ALA A 191 0.24 5.00 3.47
N GLN A 192 0.68 6.07 2.83
CA GLN A 192 1.14 7.29 3.50
C GLN A 192 0.08 8.37 3.31
N VAL A 193 0.08 9.36 4.21
CA VAL A 193 -0.83 10.50 4.07
C VAL A 193 -0.48 11.27 2.80
N ASN A 194 -1.47 11.47 1.94
CA ASN A 194 -1.41 12.19 0.68
C ASN A 194 -2.72 12.95 0.42
N SER A 195 -2.84 13.63 -0.71
CA SER A 195 -4.05 14.38 -1.09
C SER A 195 -5.32 13.53 -1.11
N THR A 196 -5.24 12.26 -1.55
CA THR A 196 -6.37 11.32 -1.53
C THR A 196 -6.80 10.99 -0.09
N VAL A 197 -5.84 10.67 0.79
CA VAL A 197 -6.12 10.43 2.21
C VAL A 197 -6.75 11.65 2.85
N SER A 198 -6.23 12.85 2.57
CA SER A 198 -6.77 14.10 3.08
C SER A 198 -8.23 14.31 2.65
N LYS A 199 -8.55 14.09 1.37
CA LYS A 199 -9.94 14.19 0.85
C LYS A 199 -10.88 13.20 1.54
N VAL A 200 -10.47 11.93 1.67
CA VAL A 200 -11.31 10.88 2.27
C VAL A 200 -11.46 11.07 3.77
N ALA A 201 -10.42 11.50 4.47
CA ALA A 201 -10.47 11.81 5.90
C ALA A 201 -11.36 13.04 6.23
N SER A 202 -11.73 13.85 5.21
CA SER A 202 -12.75 14.89 5.35
C SER A 202 -12.54 15.86 6.53
N GLY A 203 -11.29 16.38 6.67
CA GLY A 203 -10.89 17.30 7.74
C GLY A 203 -10.39 16.65 9.03
N ALA A 204 -10.60 15.35 9.25
CA ALA A 204 -10.16 14.65 10.46
C ALA A 204 -8.62 14.71 10.67
N LEU A 205 -7.85 14.84 9.60
CA LEU A 205 -6.39 15.01 9.67
C LEU A 205 -5.92 16.21 10.48
N GLN A 206 -6.74 17.27 10.61
CA GLN A 206 -6.39 18.47 11.37
C GLN A 206 -6.37 18.21 12.88
N TYR A 207 -7.06 17.17 13.33
CA TYR A 207 -7.25 16.84 14.73
C TYR A 207 -6.59 15.53 15.14
N MET A 208 -6.12 14.73 14.17
CA MET A 208 -5.58 13.39 14.40
C MET A 208 -4.04 13.41 14.33
N LYS A 209 -3.38 12.98 15.41
CA LYS A 209 -1.94 12.70 15.39
C LYS A 209 -1.67 11.37 14.67
N ILE A 210 -0.77 11.39 13.69
CA ILE A 210 -0.34 10.18 12.98
C ILE A 210 1.17 10.05 13.14
N ALA A 211 1.62 8.99 13.80
CA ALA A 211 3.03 8.66 13.93
C ALA A 211 3.46 7.66 12.85
N ARG A 212 4.67 7.88 12.32
CA ARG A 212 5.25 7.04 11.28
C ARG A 212 6.50 6.33 11.77
N VAL A 213 6.40 4.99 11.93
CA VAL A 213 7.45 4.20 12.58
C VAL A 213 8.20 3.28 11.63
N ASN A 214 9.45 2.97 11.96
CA ASN A 214 10.26 2.02 11.18
C ASN A 214 9.87 0.57 11.44
N ASN A 215 9.44 0.25 12.68
CA ASN A 215 9.14 -1.10 13.14
C ASN A 215 7.96 -1.07 14.12
N ILE A 216 6.85 -1.68 13.73
CA ILE A 216 5.65 -1.77 14.58
C ILE A 216 5.92 -2.60 15.84
N SER A 217 6.67 -3.71 15.74
CA SER A 217 6.94 -4.57 16.89
C SER A 217 7.71 -3.86 17.99
N ASP A 218 8.74 -3.08 17.62
CA ASP A 218 9.50 -2.27 18.59
C ASP A 218 8.61 -1.19 19.20
N THR A 219 7.72 -0.62 18.42
CA THR A 219 6.76 0.39 18.89
C THR A 219 5.75 -0.21 19.87
N ILE A 220 5.26 -1.41 19.59
CA ILE A 220 4.39 -2.14 20.53
C ILE A 220 5.10 -2.34 21.87
N SER A 221 6.37 -2.77 21.86
CA SER A 221 7.14 -2.95 23.09
C SER A 221 7.22 -1.64 23.89
N LYS A 222 7.52 -0.52 23.24
CA LYS A 222 7.55 0.80 23.90
C LYS A 222 6.18 1.20 24.47
N LEU A 223 5.09 0.94 23.76
CA LEU A 223 3.74 1.22 24.28
C LEU A 223 3.42 0.39 25.53
N LYS A 224 3.82 -0.89 25.53
CA LYS A 224 3.66 -1.78 26.71
C LYS A 224 4.50 -1.30 27.89
N ASP A 225 5.72 -0.84 27.67
CA ASP A 225 6.57 -0.23 28.69
C ASP A 225 5.91 1.04 29.31
N ASN A 226 5.03 1.70 28.54
CA ASN A 226 4.21 2.82 29.01
C ASN A 226 2.83 2.40 29.58
N GLY A 227 2.63 1.12 29.82
CA GLY A 227 1.40 0.59 30.43
C GLY A 227 0.21 0.46 29.48
N VAL A 228 0.41 0.56 28.15
CA VAL A 228 -0.65 0.41 27.16
C VAL A 228 -0.81 -1.05 26.78
N TRP A 229 -2.00 -1.62 26.96
CA TRP A 229 -2.36 -2.95 26.47
C TRP A 229 -2.53 -2.97 24.96
N VAL A 230 -2.09 -4.05 24.31
CA VAL A 230 -2.14 -4.16 22.85
C VAL A 230 -3.06 -5.30 22.42
N CYS A 231 -4.18 -4.94 21.78
CA CYS A 231 -5.18 -5.82 21.22
C CYS A 231 -4.96 -6.01 19.72
N GLY A 232 -4.69 -7.22 19.25
CA GLY A 232 -4.61 -7.53 17.82
C GLY A 232 -5.93 -8.04 17.25
N THR A 233 -6.28 -7.65 16.02
CA THR A 233 -7.42 -8.21 15.29
C THR A 233 -6.94 -9.38 14.43
N ALA A 234 -7.42 -10.59 14.69
CA ALA A 234 -7.03 -11.79 13.97
C ALA A 234 -8.21 -12.76 13.83
N ILE A 235 -8.34 -13.37 12.65
CA ILE A 235 -9.46 -14.27 12.34
C ILE A 235 -9.43 -15.56 13.17
N ASP A 236 -8.26 -15.99 13.57
CA ASP A 236 -8.00 -17.19 14.38
C ASP A 236 -7.92 -16.91 15.90
N ALA A 237 -8.27 -15.70 16.34
CA ALA A 237 -8.39 -15.39 17.76
C ALA A 237 -9.44 -16.28 18.43
N GLU A 238 -9.27 -16.55 19.73
CA GLU A 238 -10.23 -17.34 20.50
C GLU A 238 -11.50 -16.54 20.81
N LYS A 239 -11.34 -15.31 21.28
CA LYS A 239 -12.43 -14.45 21.73
C LYS A 239 -12.99 -13.54 20.65
N TYR A 240 -14.27 -13.28 20.70
CA TYR A 240 -14.87 -12.21 19.91
C TYR A 240 -14.55 -10.83 20.51
N TYR A 241 -14.55 -9.80 19.68
CA TYR A 241 -14.20 -8.43 20.07
C TYR A 241 -15.11 -7.89 21.19
N TYR A 242 -16.36 -8.34 21.29
CA TYR A 242 -17.31 -7.95 22.31
C TYR A 242 -17.23 -8.78 23.59
N ASP A 243 -16.50 -9.89 23.61
CA ASP A 243 -16.28 -10.75 24.79
C ASP A 243 -14.96 -10.40 25.53
N GLN A 244 -14.22 -9.43 25.02
CA GLN A 244 -12.95 -8.98 25.57
C GLN A 244 -13.10 -7.56 26.13
N SER A 245 -12.50 -7.28 27.29
CA SER A 245 -12.43 -5.91 27.81
C SER A 245 -11.53 -5.06 26.92
N LEU A 246 -12.09 -3.96 26.44
CA LEU A 246 -11.41 -2.95 25.58
C LEU A 246 -11.34 -1.59 26.30
N THR A 247 -11.32 -1.62 27.64
CA THR A 247 -11.22 -0.43 28.50
C THR A 247 -9.78 -0.18 28.93
N GLY A 248 -9.53 0.97 29.59
CA GLY A 248 -8.19 1.37 30.06
C GLY A 248 -7.22 1.77 28.94
N PRO A 249 -5.93 1.92 29.23
CA PRO A 249 -4.91 2.25 28.21
C PRO A 249 -4.82 1.15 27.15
N LEU A 250 -5.18 1.45 25.90
CA LEU A 250 -5.36 0.43 24.84
C LEU A 250 -4.82 0.89 23.49
N ALA A 251 -4.09 0.02 22.82
CA ALA A 251 -3.77 0.11 21.40
C ALA A 251 -4.44 -1.05 20.64
N ILE A 252 -5.18 -0.75 19.57
CA ILE A 252 -5.82 -1.75 18.72
C ILE A 252 -5.02 -1.87 17.43
N VAL A 253 -4.59 -3.09 17.08
CA VAL A 253 -3.86 -3.39 15.85
C VAL A 253 -4.82 -3.91 14.79
N ILE A 254 -4.86 -3.21 13.66
CA ILE A 254 -5.64 -3.58 12.47
C ILE A 254 -4.66 -4.00 11.37
N GLY A 255 -4.89 -5.17 10.79
CA GLY A 255 -4.08 -5.71 9.72
C GLY A 255 -4.64 -5.46 8.33
N ASN A 256 -3.86 -5.86 7.32
CA ASN A 256 -4.24 -5.85 5.91
C ASN A 256 -5.45 -6.78 5.66
N GLU A 257 -6.31 -6.44 4.68
CA GLU A 257 -7.53 -7.19 4.36
C GLU A 257 -7.28 -8.64 3.96
N GLY A 258 -6.18 -8.89 3.25
CA GLY A 258 -5.84 -10.23 2.74
C GLY A 258 -4.98 -11.05 3.68
N LYS A 259 -4.03 -10.41 4.35
CA LYS A 259 -3.00 -11.09 5.17
C LYS A 259 -3.24 -10.99 6.67
N GLY A 260 -4.13 -10.08 7.11
CA GLY A 260 -4.29 -9.76 8.51
C GLY A 260 -3.09 -9.02 9.10
N ILE A 261 -2.89 -9.12 10.39
CA ILE A 261 -1.70 -8.64 11.09
C ILE A 261 -0.53 -9.61 10.89
N SER A 262 0.70 -9.09 10.77
CA SER A 262 1.89 -9.92 10.59
C SER A 262 2.15 -10.80 11.82
N GLU A 263 2.73 -11.98 11.61
CA GLU A 263 2.96 -12.97 12.68
C GLU A 263 3.82 -12.41 13.83
N LEU A 264 4.79 -11.55 13.53
CA LEU A 264 5.61 -10.92 14.55
C LEU A 264 4.80 -9.91 15.38
N VAL A 265 3.99 -9.10 14.73
CA VAL A 265 3.09 -8.14 15.41
C VAL A 265 2.06 -8.89 16.24
N LYS A 266 1.47 -9.97 15.70
CA LYS A 266 0.52 -10.83 16.39
C LYS A 266 1.06 -11.40 17.71
N ARG A 267 2.31 -11.87 17.70
CA ARG A 267 2.98 -12.41 18.90
C ARG A 267 3.26 -11.36 19.96
N ASN A 268 3.40 -10.10 19.55
CA ASN A 268 3.68 -9.00 20.48
C ASN A 268 2.40 -8.40 21.09
N CYS A 269 1.22 -8.72 20.54
CA CYS A 269 -0.05 -8.33 21.15
C CYS A 269 -0.26 -9.08 22.48
N ASP A 270 -0.89 -8.42 23.46
CA ASP A 270 -1.22 -9.02 24.75
C ASP A 270 -2.40 -9.99 24.62
N PHE A 271 -3.32 -9.67 23.73
CA PHE A 271 -4.46 -10.52 23.40
C PHE A 271 -4.96 -10.26 21.97
N LEU A 272 -5.75 -11.21 21.47
CA LEU A 272 -6.32 -11.17 20.15
C LEU A 272 -7.83 -11.23 20.20
N VAL A 273 -8.48 -10.53 19.27
CA VAL A 273 -9.93 -10.57 19.09
C VAL A 273 -10.31 -10.80 17.64
N LYS A 274 -11.49 -11.39 17.41
CA LYS A 274 -12.05 -11.60 16.09
C LYS A 274 -13.44 -10.99 15.92
N ILE A 275 -13.76 -10.63 14.69
CA ILE A 275 -15.12 -10.27 14.27
C ILE A 275 -15.79 -11.54 13.74
N PRO A 276 -17.02 -11.90 14.17
CA PRO A 276 -17.69 -13.12 13.71
C PRO A 276 -18.07 -13.00 12.23
N MET A 277 -17.58 -13.94 11.41
CA MET A 277 -17.96 -14.06 10.00
C MET A 277 -19.03 -15.13 9.83
N LYS A 278 -20.20 -14.77 9.32
CA LYS A 278 -21.34 -15.69 9.10
C LYS A 278 -21.49 -16.10 7.63
N GLY A 279 -20.78 -15.41 6.73
CA GLY A 279 -20.85 -15.64 5.28
C GLY A 279 -19.76 -16.55 4.75
N LYS A 280 -19.66 -16.63 3.41
CA LYS A 280 -18.60 -17.38 2.70
C LYS A 280 -17.31 -16.57 2.57
N VAL A 281 -17.39 -15.24 2.63
CA VAL A 281 -16.22 -14.35 2.59
C VAL A 281 -15.59 -14.33 3.98
N THR A 282 -14.29 -14.47 4.04
CA THR A 282 -13.53 -14.70 5.27
C THR A 282 -12.98 -13.42 5.92
N SER A 283 -13.12 -12.26 5.26
CA SER A 283 -12.61 -10.98 5.77
C SER A 283 -13.57 -9.84 5.45
N LEU A 284 -13.52 -8.78 6.24
CA LEU A 284 -14.13 -7.49 5.97
C LEU A 284 -13.06 -6.52 5.42
N ASN A 285 -13.52 -5.44 4.81
CA ASN A 285 -12.68 -4.29 4.51
C ASN A 285 -12.04 -3.74 5.81
N ALA A 286 -10.78 -3.30 5.75
CA ALA A 286 -10.04 -2.88 6.94
C ALA A 286 -10.66 -1.69 7.66
N SER A 287 -11.20 -0.70 6.92
CA SER A 287 -11.86 0.45 7.54
C SER A 287 -13.18 0.07 8.24
N VAL A 288 -13.91 -0.91 7.69
CA VAL A 288 -15.11 -1.46 8.31
C VAL A 288 -14.78 -2.23 9.59
N SER A 289 -13.76 -3.11 9.52
CA SER A 289 -13.26 -3.84 10.70
C SER A 289 -12.82 -2.90 11.82
N THR A 290 -12.11 -1.82 11.44
CA THR A 290 -11.70 -0.78 12.38
C THR A 290 -12.91 -0.14 13.05
N GLY A 291 -13.91 0.27 12.28
CA GLY A 291 -15.13 0.88 12.84
C GLY A 291 -15.84 -0.02 13.86
N ILE A 292 -15.97 -1.31 13.53
CA ILE A 292 -16.62 -2.29 14.43
C ILE A 292 -15.88 -2.40 15.77
N VAL A 293 -14.56 -2.61 15.76
CA VAL A 293 -13.80 -2.86 16.99
C VAL A 293 -13.59 -1.57 17.79
N VAL A 294 -13.33 -0.46 17.12
CA VAL A 294 -13.15 0.86 17.76
C VAL A 294 -14.42 1.30 18.46
N TYR A 295 -15.59 1.20 17.82
CA TYR A 295 -16.86 1.62 18.43
C TYR A 295 -17.33 0.67 19.53
N GLU A 296 -16.95 -0.59 19.52
CA GLU A 296 -17.14 -1.45 20.71
C GLU A 296 -16.27 -0.96 21.89
N ALA A 297 -15.00 -0.59 21.62
CA ALA A 297 -14.16 0.00 22.65
C ALA A 297 -14.75 1.32 23.19
N VAL A 298 -15.27 2.19 22.32
CA VAL A 298 -15.98 3.42 22.73
C VAL A 298 -17.16 3.10 23.62
N LYS A 299 -18.00 2.14 23.22
CA LYS A 299 -19.16 1.71 24.01
C LYS A 299 -18.77 1.19 25.41
N GLN A 300 -17.65 0.46 25.50
CA GLN A 300 -17.20 -0.08 26.81
C GLN A 300 -16.54 0.97 27.71
N ARG A 301 -16.06 2.10 27.13
CA ARG A 301 -15.42 3.20 27.84
C ARG A 301 -16.41 4.23 28.39
N ASN A 302 -17.64 4.28 27.82
CA ASN A 302 -18.76 5.11 28.29
C ASN A 302 -19.61 4.38 29.31
#